data_db8c62be43b896eaa04d526af3fa6122
#
_entry.id   db8c62be43b896eaa04d526af3fa6122
#
_cell.length_a   1.000
_cell.length_b   1.000
_cell.length_c   1.000
_cell.angle_alpha   90.00
_cell.angle_beta   90.00
_cell.angle_gamma   90.00
#
_symmetry.space_group_name_H-M   'P 1'
#
loop_
_entity.id
_entity.type
_entity.pdbx_description
1 polymer ?
#
loop_
_entity_poly.entity_id
_entity_poly.type
_entity_poly.pdbx_seq_one_letter_code
_entity_poly.pdbx_strand_id
1 'polypeptide(L)'
;MEDSKISVLIADDNKEFCSILNDYLLNQKDIVVTGIAKDGREALELIVERKPDLVILDIIMPHLDGLGVLEKLNTMDLEKTPRIIILSAVGQDKITQQAITLGADYYTVKPFDMEVFTKRIREMFNSAPTIQESSAQSNRVSY
;
A
#
# COMPACT_ATOMS: atom_id res chain seq x y z
N MET A 1 -3.41 10.88 -19.31
CA MET A 1 -3.50 12.31 -19.05
C MET A 1 -2.43 12.73 -18.09
N GLU A 2 -1.88 13.85 -18.38
CA GLU A 2 -0.84 14.38 -17.51
C GLU A 2 -1.36 14.70 -16.12
N ASP A 3 -2.65 14.81 -15.96
CA ASP A 3 -3.22 15.15 -14.68
C ASP A 3 -3.56 13.94 -13.83
N SER A 4 -3.27 12.75 -14.34
CA SER A 4 -3.53 11.55 -13.58
C SER A 4 -2.66 11.53 -12.33
N LYS A 5 -3.30 11.29 -11.20
CA LYS A 5 -2.61 11.18 -9.94
C LYS A 5 -2.80 9.78 -9.39
N ILE A 6 -1.84 9.34 -8.61
CA ILE A 6 -1.95 8.06 -7.92
C ILE A 6 -2.81 8.29 -6.68
N SER A 7 -3.95 7.63 -6.60
CA SER A 7 -4.83 7.77 -5.46
C SER A 7 -4.45 6.74 -4.40
N VAL A 8 -4.28 7.21 -3.18
CA VAL A 8 -3.71 6.41 -2.11
C VAL A 8 -4.64 6.40 -0.91
N LEU A 9 -4.87 5.21 -0.37
CA LEU A 9 -5.56 5.03 0.91
C LEU A 9 -4.51 4.60 1.93
N ILE A 10 -4.51 5.27 3.09
CA ILE A 10 -3.62 4.91 4.19
C ILE A 10 -4.44 4.17 5.22
N ALA A 11 -4.00 2.97 5.61
CA ALA A 11 -4.67 2.18 6.63
C ALA A 11 -3.68 1.85 7.74
N ASP A 12 -3.82 2.52 8.87
CA ASP A 12 -2.89 2.38 10.00
C ASP A 12 -3.59 2.98 11.22
N ASP A 13 -3.54 2.28 12.35
CA ASP A 13 -4.22 2.77 13.53
C ASP A 13 -3.43 3.78 14.33
N ASN A 14 -2.20 4.06 13.93
CA ASN A 14 -1.37 5.06 14.60
C ASN A 14 -1.65 6.43 13.99
N LYS A 15 -2.37 7.26 14.73
CA LYS A 15 -2.80 8.56 14.21
C LYS A 15 -1.63 9.48 13.89
N GLU A 16 -0.60 9.45 14.72
CA GLU A 16 0.55 10.32 14.51
C GLU A 16 1.28 9.94 13.23
N PHE A 17 1.49 8.65 13.03
CA PHE A 17 2.13 8.18 11.82
C PHE A 17 1.31 8.55 10.58
N CYS A 18 -0.01 8.35 10.65
CA CYS A 18 -0.89 8.68 9.53
C CYS A 18 -0.81 10.17 9.20
N SER A 19 -0.76 11.01 10.23
CA SER A 19 -0.68 12.45 10.02
C SER A 19 0.62 12.83 9.32
N ILE A 20 1.72 12.26 9.77
CA ILE A 20 3.03 12.55 9.18
C ILE A 20 3.08 12.08 7.73
N LEU A 21 2.62 10.87 7.49
CA LEU A 21 2.63 10.32 6.14
C LEU A 21 1.70 11.11 5.22
N ASN A 22 0.51 11.43 5.72
CA ASN A 22 -0.45 12.20 4.94
C ASN A 22 0.12 13.57 4.56
N ASP A 23 0.73 14.25 5.53
CA ASP A 23 1.31 15.56 5.26
C ASP A 23 2.39 15.48 4.19
N TYR A 24 3.21 14.44 4.26
CA TYR A 24 4.27 14.28 3.27
C TYR A 24 3.68 14.02 1.89
N LEU A 25 2.68 13.13 1.82
CA LEU A 25 2.09 12.78 0.53
C LEU A 25 1.31 13.94 -0.09
N LEU A 26 0.70 14.77 0.75
CA LEU A 26 -0.04 15.95 0.24
C LEU A 26 0.85 16.91 -0.53
N ASN A 27 2.14 16.91 -0.24
CA ASN A 27 3.07 17.80 -0.93
C ASN A 27 3.60 17.22 -2.23
N GLN A 28 3.18 16.01 -2.58
CA GLN A 28 3.60 15.38 -3.83
C GLN A 28 2.57 15.71 -4.90
N LYS A 29 3.03 16.21 -6.04
CA LYS A 29 2.12 16.67 -7.09
C LYS A 29 1.37 15.56 -7.75
N ASP A 30 1.94 14.36 -7.76
CA ASP A 30 1.38 13.24 -8.50
C ASP A 30 0.66 12.22 -7.60
N ILE A 31 0.45 12.56 -6.34
CA ILE A 31 -0.20 11.66 -5.39
C ILE A 31 -1.35 12.39 -4.72
N VAL A 32 -2.48 11.70 -4.57
CA VAL A 32 -3.61 12.23 -3.83
C VAL A 32 -4.04 11.19 -2.79
N VAL A 33 -4.22 11.63 -1.56
CA VAL A 33 -4.67 10.73 -0.49
C VAL A 33 -6.20 10.78 -0.48
N THR A 34 -6.83 9.63 -0.69
CA THR A 34 -8.29 9.57 -0.78
C THR A 34 -8.93 9.28 0.57
N GLY A 35 -8.17 8.82 1.55
CA GLY A 35 -8.72 8.56 2.86
C GLY A 35 -7.70 7.95 3.79
N ILE A 36 -8.05 7.91 5.05
CA ILE A 36 -7.24 7.30 6.10
C ILE A 36 -8.15 6.39 6.90
N ALA A 37 -7.81 5.12 6.97
CA ALA A 37 -8.56 4.13 7.73
C ALA A 37 -7.75 3.78 8.97
N LYS A 38 -8.45 3.60 10.08
CA LYS A 38 -7.78 3.29 11.35
C LYS A 38 -7.83 1.81 11.71
N ASP A 39 -8.53 1.02 10.92
CA ASP A 39 -8.55 -0.43 11.09
C ASP A 39 -8.91 -1.08 9.77
N GLY A 40 -8.85 -2.40 9.74
CA GLY A 40 -9.07 -3.12 8.49
C GLY A 40 -10.48 -3.07 7.98
N ARG A 41 -11.46 -2.95 8.88
CA ARG A 41 -12.86 -2.86 8.43
C ARG A 41 -13.11 -1.55 7.71
N GLU A 42 -12.62 -0.47 8.29
CA GLU A 42 -12.74 0.83 7.63
C GLU A 42 -11.96 0.84 6.32
N ALA A 43 -10.81 0.19 6.30
CA ALA A 43 -10.01 0.10 5.07
C ALA A 43 -10.81 -0.56 3.96
N LEU A 44 -11.47 -1.68 4.25
CA LEU A 44 -12.27 -2.36 3.23
C LEU A 44 -13.41 -1.49 2.73
N GLU A 45 -14.07 -0.78 3.63
CA GLU A 45 -15.15 0.12 3.24
C GLU A 45 -14.66 1.18 2.27
N LEU A 46 -13.52 1.79 2.60
CA LEU A 46 -12.98 2.86 1.78
C LEU A 46 -12.43 2.33 0.45
N ILE A 47 -11.91 1.11 0.44
CA ILE A 47 -11.44 0.51 -0.81
C ILE A 47 -12.61 0.37 -1.78
N VAL A 48 -13.74 -0.12 -1.30
CA VAL A 48 -14.92 -0.29 -2.14
C VAL A 48 -15.46 1.07 -2.58
N GLU A 49 -15.51 2.01 -1.65
CA GLU A 49 -16.12 3.31 -1.91
C GLU A 49 -15.24 4.21 -2.77
N ARG A 50 -13.96 4.28 -2.46
CA ARG A 50 -13.06 5.26 -3.06
C ARG A 50 -12.21 4.70 -4.20
N LYS A 51 -12.13 3.39 -4.32
CA LYS A 51 -11.41 2.70 -5.40
C LYS A 51 -9.99 3.25 -5.57
N PRO A 52 -9.16 3.21 -4.52
CA PRO A 52 -7.82 3.77 -4.62
C PRO A 52 -6.94 2.95 -5.56
N ASP A 53 -5.92 3.59 -6.09
CA ASP A 53 -4.91 2.89 -6.88
C ASP A 53 -3.99 2.08 -5.97
N LEU A 54 -3.74 2.60 -4.77
CA LEU A 54 -2.78 2.00 -3.85
C LEU A 54 -3.34 2.05 -2.44
N VAL A 55 -3.15 0.97 -1.69
CA VAL A 55 -3.44 0.95 -0.26
C VAL A 55 -2.13 0.75 0.47
N ILE A 56 -1.80 1.67 1.35
CA ILE A 56 -0.67 1.54 2.26
C ILE A 56 -1.26 0.96 3.54
N LEU A 57 -0.91 -0.28 3.85
CA LEU A 57 -1.65 -1.11 4.80
C LEU A 57 -0.75 -1.61 5.91
N ASP A 58 -0.99 -1.11 7.12
CA ASP A 58 -0.29 -1.64 8.28
C ASP A 58 -0.71 -3.09 8.51
N ILE A 59 0.24 -3.93 8.85
CA ILE A 59 -0.04 -5.34 9.00
C ILE A 59 -0.76 -5.64 10.31
N ILE A 60 -0.53 -4.83 11.35
CA ILE A 60 -1.16 -5.02 12.66
C ILE A 60 -2.13 -3.89 12.95
N MET A 61 -3.41 -4.20 13.00
CA MET A 61 -4.44 -3.22 13.30
C MET A 61 -5.55 -3.89 14.11
N PRO A 62 -6.32 -3.12 14.88
CA PRO A 62 -7.44 -3.70 15.63
C PRO A 62 -8.59 -4.09 14.69
N HIS A 63 -9.45 -4.93 15.21
CA HIS A 63 -10.68 -5.42 14.56
C HIS A 63 -10.38 -6.34 13.39
N LEU A 64 -9.69 -5.85 12.37
CA LEU A 64 -9.30 -6.63 11.22
C LEU A 64 -7.91 -6.15 10.84
N ASP A 65 -6.93 -7.04 10.91
CA ASP A 65 -5.55 -6.64 10.61
C ASP A 65 -5.26 -6.69 9.12
N GLY A 66 -4.01 -6.39 8.76
CA GLY A 66 -3.64 -6.33 7.35
C GLY A 66 -3.79 -7.64 6.62
N LEU A 67 -3.48 -8.76 7.29
CA LEU A 67 -3.67 -10.07 6.65
C LEU A 67 -5.15 -10.31 6.38
N GLY A 68 -6.00 -9.95 7.36
CA GLY A 68 -7.44 -10.10 7.19
C GLY A 68 -7.97 -9.28 6.03
N VAL A 69 -7.45 -8.06 5.85
CA VAL A 69 -7.85 -7.24 4.72
C VAL A 69 -7.47 -7.92 3.41
N LEU A 70 -6.25 -8.46 3.33
CA LEU A 70 -5.81 -9.12 2.11
C LEU A 70 -6.63 -10.36 1.81
N GLU A 71 -6.95 -11.14 2.85
CA GLU A 71 -7.78 -12.32 2.66
C GLU A 71 -9.16 -11.95 2.11
N LYS A 72 -9.74 -10.89 2.66
CA LYS A 72 -11.05 -10.45 2.20
C LYS A 72 -10.99 -9.94 0.76
N LEU A 73 -9.95 -9.16 0.44
CA LEU A 73 -9.81 -8.63 -0.91
C LEU A 73 -9.72 -9.76 -1.94
N ASN A 74 -9.10 -10.87 -1.57
CA ASN A 74 -8.94 -12.00 -2.48
C ASN A 74 -10.27 -12.68 -2.78
N THR A 75 -11.28 -12.46 -1.96
CA THR A 75 -12.60 -13.07 -2.18
C THR A 75 -13.61 -12.09 -2.75
N MET A 76 -13.24 -10.83 -2.89
CA MET A 76 -14.18 -9.81 -3.34
C MET A 76 -14.04 -9.61 -4.84
N ASP A 77 -15.18 -9.33 -5.47
CA ASP A 77 -15.23 -9.02 -6.89
C ASP A 77 -15.19 -7.51 -7.04
N LEU A 78 -13.99 -6.95 -7.05
CA LEU A 78 -13.83 -5.51 -7.09
C LEU A 78 -13.74 -5.01 -8.51
N GLU A 79 -14.39 -3.87 -8.75
CA GLU A 79 -14.27 -3.18 -10.02
C GLU A 79 -12.83 -2.85 -10.33
N LYS A 80 -12.10 -2.47 -9.28
CA LYS A 80 -10.72 -2.08 -9.41
C LYS A 80 -9.96 -2.64 -8.22
N THR A 81 -8.97 -3.48 -8.50
CA THR A 81 -8.15 -4.08 -7.45
C THR A 81 -6.96 -3.18 -7.17
N PRO A 82 -6.83 -2.67 -5.94
CA PRO A 82 -5.71 -1.78 -5.64
C PRO A 82 -4.39 -2.55 -5.53
N ARG A 83 -3.30 -1.84 -5.77
CA ARG A 83 -1.99 -2.34 -5.40
C ARG A 83 -1.83 -2.17 -3.89
N ILE A 84 -1.02 -3.00 -3.28
CA ILE A 84 -0.89 -3.02 -1.81
C ILE A 84 0.57 -2.92 -1.41
N ILE A 85 0.88 -1.95 -0.55
CA ILE A 85 2.16 -1.91 0.13
C ILE A 85 1.89 -2.18 1.60
N ILE A 86 2.54 -3.19 2.14
CA ILE A 86 2.43 -3.54 3.55
C ILE A 86 3.43 -2.73 4.37
N LEU A 87 2.98 -2.21 5.49
CA LEU A 87 3.86 -1.60 6.48
C LEU A 87 4.05 -2.59 7.61
N SER A 88 5.30 -2.91 7.93
CA SER A 88 5.59 -3.84 9.00
C SER A 88 6.63 -3.24 9.93
N ALA A 89 6.89 -3.93 11.04
CA ALA A 89 7.89 -3.51 12.00
C ALA A 89 9.02 -4.53 12.00
N VAL A 90 10.14 -4.12 12.58
CA VAL A 90 11.25 -5.03 12.76
C VAL A 90 10.76 -6.25 13.56
N GLY A 91 11.11 -7.43 13.11
CA GLY A 91 10.71 -8.67 13.78
C GLY A 91 9.43 -9.28 13.28
N GLN A 92 8.78 -8.65 12.30
CA GLN A 92 7.53 -9.18 11.76
C GLN A 92 7.73 -9.90 10.43
N ASP A 93 8.84 -10.63 10.31
CA ASP A 93 9.22 -11.23 9.03
C ASP A 93 8.21 -12.29 8.57
N LYS A 94 7.76 -13.14 9.50
CA LYS A 94 6.86 -14.22 9.12
C LYS A 94 5.51 -13.70 8.65
N ILE A 95 4.96 -12.74 9.38
CA ILE A 95 3.65 -12.23 9.03
C ILE A 95 3.73 -11.38 7.75
N THR A 96 4.87 -10.72 7.55
CA THR A 96 5.09 -9.98 6.31
C THR A 96 5.14 -10.94 5.12
N GLN A 97 5.79 -12.09 5.30
CA GLN A 97 5.86 -13.09 4.26
C GLN A 97 4.46 -13.62 3.92
N GLN A 98 3.63 -13.81 4.94
CA GLN A 98 2.26 -14.22 4.70
C GLN A 98 1.50 -13.18 3.88
N ALA A 99 1.72 -11.90 4.16
CA ALA A 99 1.07 -10.84 3.42
C ALA A 99 1.46 -10.87 1.95
N ILE A 100 2.73 -11.09 1.66
CA ILE A 100 3.20 -11.20 0.28
C ILE A 100 2.53 -12.38 -0.41
N THR A 101 2.44 -13.51 0.28
CA THR A 101 1.78 -14.69 -0.25
C THR A 101 0.31 -14.41 -0.56
N LEU A 102 -0.33 -13.57 0.24
CA LEU A 102 -1.73 -13.22 0.05
C LEU A 102 -1.95 -12.13 -1.01
N GLY A 103 -0.88 -11.65 -1.63
CA GLY A 103 -1.05 -10.75 -2.75
C GLY A 103 -0.55 -9.33 -2.57
N ALA A 104 0.11 -9.02 -1.45
CA ALA A 104 0.72 -7.71 -1.31
C ALA A 104 1.80 -7.54 -2.38
N ASP A 105 1.89 -6.35 -2.94
CA ASP A 105 2.80 -6.08 -4.04
C ASP A 105 4.19 -5.72 -3.54
N TYR A 106 4.25 -5.17 -2.33
CA TYR A 106 5.52 -4.70 -1.80
C TYR A 106 5.36 -4.53 -0.29
N TYR A 107 6.47 -4.44 0.40
CA TYR A 107 6.42 -4.14 1.84
C TYR A 107 7.55 -3.19 2.19
N THR A 108 7.39 -2.47 3.29
CA THR A 108 8.44 -1.65 3.84
C THR A 108 8.38 -1.71 5.36
N VAL A 109 9.53 -1.59 6.00
CA VAL A 109 9.64 -1.73 7.46
C VAL A 109 9.74 -0.34 8.07
N LYS A 110 8.90 -0.09 9.08
CA LYS A 110 8.95 1.18 9.80
C LYS A 110 10.13 1.18 10.76
N PRO A 111 10.80 2.31 10.96
CA PRO A 111 10.64 3.57 10.24
C PRO A 111 11.33 3.50 8.87
N PHE A 112 10.83 4.27 7.93
CA PHE A 112 11.40 4.29 6.60
C PHE A 112 11.55 5.73 6.13
N ASP A 113 12.34 5.89 5.07
CA ASP A 113 12.59 7.20 4.48
C ASP A 113 11.42 7.55 3.55
N MET A 114 10.81 8.69 3.78
CA MET A 114 9.63 9.09 3.00
C MET A 114 9.97 9.32 1.54
N GLU A 115 11.13 9.87 1.25
CA GLU A 115 11.54 10.11 -0.11
C GLU A 115 11.74 8.81 -0.88
N VAL A 116 12.39 7.85 -0.25
CA VAL A 116 12.58 6.53 -0.86
C VAL A 116 11.23 5.86 -1.05
N PHE A 117 10.34 6.00 -0.09
CA PHE A 117 9.02 5.40 -0.13
C PHE A 117 8.21 5.93 -1.32
N THR A 118 8.16 7.25 -1.49
CA THR A 118 7.41 7.83 -2.60
C THR A 118 8.03 7.49 -3.94
N LYS A 119 9.35 7.37 -3.98
CA LYS A 119 10.01 6.93 -5.21
C LYS A 119 9.54 5.53 -5.58
N ARG A 120 9.42 4.65 -4.60
CA ARG A 120 8.94 3.29 -4.85
C ARG A 120 7.51 3.30 -5.36
N ILE A 121 6.67 4.15 -4.78
CA ILE A 121 5.30 4.27 -5.23
C ILE A 121 5.29 4.66 -6.72
N ARG A 122 6.09 5.63 -7.08
CA ARG A 122 6.13 6.07 -8.47
C ARG A 122 6.59 4.95 -9.40
N GLU A 123 7.58 4.18 -8.96
CA GLU A 123 8.07 3.07 -9.77
C GLU A 123 6.99 2.03 -10.01
N MET A 124 6.11 1.83 -9.04
CA MET A 124 5.03 0.87 -9.18
C MET A 124 4.01 1.29 -10.23
N PHE A 125 3.83 2.58 -10.43
CA PHE A 125 2.73 3.07 -11.27
C PHE A 125 3.18 3.74 -12.55
N ASN A 126 4.39 4.27 -12.58
CA ASN A 126 4.84 5.07 -13.71
C ASN A 126 5.79 4.33 -14.63
N SER A 127 6.31 3.19 -14.20
CA SER A 127 7.25 2.44 -15.03
C SER A 127 6.52 1.83 -16.21
N ALA A 128 7.00 2.12 -17.40
CA ALA A 128 6.45 1.47 -18.57
C ALA A 128 6.94 0.04 -18.62
N PRO A 129 6.10 -0.90 -19.06
CA PRO A 129 6.54 -2.27 -19.21
C PRO A 129 7.66 -2.35 -20.24
N THR A 130 8.75 -2.98 -19.85
CA THR A 130 9.90 -3.14 -20.72
C THR A 130 10.56 -4.48 -20.40
N ILE A 131 11.56 -4.82 -21.19
CA ILE A 131 12.33 -6.03 -20.92
C ILE A 131 13.03 -5.89 -19.57
N GLN A 132 13.54 -4.70 -19.29
CA GLN A 132 14.15 -4.46 -18.00
C GLN A 132 13.17 -4.62 -16.88
N GLU A 133 11.98 -4.22 -17.14
CA GLU A 133 10.91 -4.33 -16.17
C GLU A 133 10.71 -5.79 -15.76
N SER A 134 10.70 -6.67 -16.74
CA SER A 134 10.56 -8.10 -16.47
C SER A 134 11.68 -8.59 -15.59
N SER A 135 12.89 -8.18 -15.89
CA SER A 135 14.04 -8.57 -15.08
C SER A 135 13.92 -8.03 -13.67
N ALA A 136 13.48 -6.79 -13.57
CA ALA A 136 13.33 -6.17 -12.26
C ALA A 136 12.30 -6.90 -11.42
N GLN A 137 11.29 -7.45 -12.04
CA GLN A 137 10.31 -8.23 -11.31
C GLN A 137 10.92 -9.46 -10.68
N SER A 138 11.80 -10.12 -11.39
CA SER A 138 12.51 -11.24 -10.83
C SER A 138 13.26 -10.83 -9.58
N ASN A 139 13.91 -9.71 -9.65
CA ASN A 139 14.66 -9.22 -8.50
C ASN A 139 13.77 -8.90 -7.32
N ARG A 140 12.61 -8.35 -7.59
CA ARG A 140 11.70 -8.02 -6.50
C ARG A 140 11.28 -9.25 -5.73
N VAL A 141 11.14 -10.35 -6.43
CA VAL A 141 10.71 -11.57 -5.77
C VAL A 141 11.72 -12.04 -4.75
N SER A 142 12.94 -11.65 -4.89
CA SER A 142 13.99 -12.12 -4.00
C SER A 142 14.03 -11.40 -2.66
N TYR A 143 13.19 -10.46 -2.40
CA TYR A 143 13.20 -9.79 -1.09
C TYR A 143 13.13 -10.77 0.04
#